data_d4a8e43ba05b2e2631d1a237c7391319
#
_entry.id   d4a8e43ba05b2e2631d1a237c7391319
#
_cell.length_a   1.000
_cell.length_b   1.000
_cell.length_c   1.000
_cell.angle_alpha   90.00
_cell.angle_beta   90.00
_cell.angle_gamma   90.00
#
_symmetry.space_group_name_H-M   'P 1'
#
loop_
_entity.id
_entity.type
_entity.pdbx_description
1 polymer ?
#
loop_
_entity_poly.entity_id
_entity_poly.type
_entity_poly.pdbx_seq_one_letter_code
_entity_poly.pdbx_strand_id
1 'polypeptide(L)'
;MTKREVSKLFEDRKIRTVWDDKEEKWYFSIVDVVGVLTDQLDIEHARNYWKVLKHRLKKEGNESVTNCNQLKLRSSDGKSYKTDVADTEQLFRIIQSIPSPKAEPIKQWIAHVASEPKKKIMNLQFAIFLVCVFI
;
A
#
# COMPACT_ATOMS: atom_id res chain seq x y z
N MET A 1 10.83 -14.02 9.17
CA MET A 1 9.48 -14.20 8.59
C MET A 1 9.60 -14.43 7.09
N THR A 2 9.01 -15.50 6.57
CA THR A 2 9.06 -15.78 5.14
C THR A 2 8.11 -14.87 4.38
N LYS A 3 8.32 -14.73 3.05
CA LYS A 3 7.40 -13.97 2.19
C LYS A 3 5.97 -14.48 2.30
N ARG A 4 5.81 -15.81 2.40
CA ARG A 4 4.51 -16.44 2.49
C ARG A 4 3.79 -16.08 3.79
N GLU A 5 4.51 -16.08 4.90
CA GLU A 5 3.97 -15.69 6.20
C GLU A 5 3.56 -14.23 6.24
N VAL A 6 4.40 -13.35 5.68
CA VAL A 6 4.11 -11.92 5.57
C VAL A 6 2.88 -11.69 4.71
N SER A 7 2.83 -12.33 3.54
CA SER A 7 1.70 -12.23 2.63
C SER A 7 0.39 -12.64 3.29
N LYS A 8 0.40 -13.79 3.98
CA LYS A 8 -0.78 -14.27 4.69
C LYS A 8 -1.23 -13.31 5.78
N LEU A 9 -0.29 -12.76 6.53
CA LEU A 9 -0.58 -11.82 7.61
C LEU A 9 -1.34 -10.59 7.09
N PHE A 10 -0.89 -10.01 5.99
CA PHE A 10 -1.48 -8.79 5.47
C PHE A 10 -2.70 -9.04 4.59
N GLU A 11 -2.81 -10.19 3.94
CA GLU A 11 -4.03 -10.59 3.24
C GLU A 11 -5.19 -10.76 4.22
N ASP A 12 -4.94 -11.32 5.40
CA ASP A 12 -5.94 -11.46 6.46
C ASP A 12 -6.43 -10.08 6.95
N ARG A 13 -5.61 -9.04 6.82
CA ARG A 13 -5.98 -7.66 7.14
C ARG A 13 -6.74 -6.97 6.01
N LYS A 14 -6.94 -7.66 4.88
CA LYS A 14 -7.74 -7.17 3.74
C LYS A 14 -7.28 -5.83 3.17
N ILE A 15 -5.99 -5.70 2.89
CA ILE A 15 -5.47 -4.55 2.16
C ILE A 15 -5.92 -4.67 0.70
N ARG A 16 -6.76 -3.75 0.26
CA ARG A 16 -7.32 -3.77 -1.08
C ARG A 16 -6.27 -3.33 -2.10
N THR A 17 -6.17 -4.08 -3.19
CA THR A 17 -5.22 -3.83 -4.27
C THR A 17 -5.94 -3.85 -5.61
N VAL A 18 -5.45 -3.06 -6.57
CA VAL A 18 -6.01 -2.99 -7.91
C VAL A 18 -4.90 -2.99 -8.93
N TRP A 19 -5.05 -3.80 -9.97
CA TRP A 19 -4.14 -3.80 -11.12
C TRP A 19 -4.62 -2.79 -12.15
N ASP A 20 -3.71 -1.93 -12.62
CA ASP A 20 -3.98 -1.00 -13.71
C ASP A 20 -3.32 -1.52 -14.99
N ASP A 21 -4.17 -1.94 -15.94
CA ASP A 21 -3.70 -2.49 -17.21
C ASP A 21 -2.98 -1.46 -18.08
N LYS A 22 -3.36 -0.19 -17.99
CA LYS A 22 -2.76 0.87 -18.80
C LYS A 22 -1.35 1.21 -18.33
N GLU A 23 -1.19 1.37 -17.03
CA GLU A 23 0.09 1.70 -16.42
C GLU A 23 0.92 0.47 -16.10
N GLU A 24 0.33 -0.72 -16.21
CA GLU A 24 0.96 -2.01 -15.89
C GLU A 24 1.57 -2.03 -14.50
N LYS A 25 0.80 -1.61 -13.50
CA LYS A 25 1.25 -1.60 -12.11
C LYS A 25 0.12 -1.78 -11.12
N TRP A 26 0.50 -2.18 -9.92
CA TRP A 26 -0.43 -2.35 -8.82
C TRP A 26 -0.63 -1.04 -8.07
N TYR A 27 -1.87 -0.82 -7.64
CA TYR A 27 -2.23 0.25 -6.72
C TYR A 27 -2.76 -0.35 -5.43
N PHE A 28 -2.44 0.29 -4.32
CA PHE A 28 -2.81 -0.15 -2.98
C PHE A 28 -3.65 0.92 -2.29
N SER A 29 -4.66 0.49 -1.54
CA SER A 29 -5.44 1.41 -0.71
C SER A 29 -4.57 1.95 0.41
N ILE A 30 -4.35 3.25 0.44
CA ILE A 30 -3.51 3.89 1.45
C ILE A 30 -4.12 3.74 2.84
N VAL A 31 -5.43 3.91 2.96
CA VAL A 31 -6.13 3.80 4.24
C VAL A 31 -5.97 2.42 4.85
N ASP A 32 -6.03 1.37 4.03
CA ASP A 32 -5.88 0.00 4.52
C ASP A 32 -4.46 -0.24 5.04
N VAL A 33 -3.45 0.25 4.33
CA VAL A 33 -2.05 0.14 4.76
C VAL A 33 -1.81 0.93 6.04
N VAL A 34 -2.32 2.14 6.11
CA VAL A 34 -2.22 2.99 7.32
C VAL A 34 -2.87 2.28 8.50
N GLY A 35 -4.03 1.67 8.30
CA GLY A 35 -4.71 0.91 9.34
C GLY A 35 -3.86 -0.21 9.92
N VAL A 36 -3.19 -0.96 9.06
CA VAL A 36 -2.30 -2.04 9.50
C VAL A 36 -1.09 -1.48 10.26
N LEU A 37 -0.46 -0.43 9.74
CA LEU A 37 0.73 0.16 10.35
C LEU A 37 0.46 0.77 11.73
N THR A 38 -0.73 1.31 11.93
CA THR A 38 -1.09 2.01 13.17
C THR A 38 -1.98 1.17 14.08
N ASP A 39 -2.23 -0.08 13.73
CA ASP A 39 -3.11 -1.00 14.46
C ASP A 39 -4.53 -0.47 14.62
N GLN A 40 -5.02 0.30 13.65
CA GLN A 40 -6.40 0.77 13.66
C GLN A 40 -7.28 -0.33 13.07
N LEU A 41 -8.13 -0.90 13.92
CA LEU A 41 -9.07 -1.94 13.49
C LEU A 41 -10.28 -1.34 12.77
N ASP A 42 -10.56 -0.07 13.01
CA ASP A 42 -11.68 0.66 12.44
C ASP A 42 -11.21 1.49 11.27
N ILE A 43 -11.89 1.36 10.15
CA ILE A 43 -11.54 2.10 8.93
C ILE A 43 -11.69 3.61 9.10
N GLU A 44 -12.60 4.07 9.93
CA GLU A 44 -12.77 5.50 10.19
C GLU A 44 -11.56 6.09 10.88
N HIS A 45 -10.99 5.40 11.86
CA HIS A 45 -9.78 5.84 12.53
C HIS A 45 -8.59 5.86 11.59
N ALA A 46 -8.50 4.87 10.70
CA ALA A 46 -7.46 4.82 9.69
C ALA A 46 -7.60 5.99 8.70
N ARG A 47 -8.82 6.31 8.28
CA ARG A 47 -9.09 7.46 7.41
C ARG A 47 -8.69 8.77 8.07
N ASN A 48 -9.01 8.94 9.34
CA ASN A 48 -8.65 10.14 10.08
C ASN A 48 -7.14 10.27 10.21
N TYR A 49 -6.46 9.17 10.49
CA TYR A 49 -5.00 9.17 10.56
C TYR A 49 -4.39 9.61 9.22
N TRP A 50 -4.86 9.02 8.13
CA TRP A 50 -4.37 9.37 6.79
C TRP A 50 -4.66 10.83 6.46
N LYS A 51 -5.84 11.31 6.79
CA LYS A 51 -6.22 12.71 6.55
C LYS A 51 -5.24 13.68 7.25
N VAL A 52 -4.93 13.42 8.51
CA VAL A 52 -4.00 14.25 9.28
C VAL A 52 -2.59 14.15 8.72
N LEU A 53 -2.13 12.94 8.42
CA LEU A 53 -0.81 12.71 7.86
C LEU A 53 -0.65 13.39 6.50
N LYS A 54 -1.65 13.24 5.63
CA LYS A 54 -1.67 13.86 4.31
C LYS A 54 -1.54 15.39 4.41
N HIS A 55 -2.28 15.98 5.32
CA HIS A 55 -2.23 17.42 5.57
C HIS A 55 -0.84 17.86 6.04
N ARG A 56 -0.25 17.11 6.96
CA ARG A 56 1.10 17.40 7.46
C ARG A 56 2.15 17.30 6.36
N LEU A 57 2.09 16.24 5.55
CA LEU A 57 3.03 16.04 4.45
C LEU A 57 2.92 17.13 3.39
N LYS A 58 1.71 17.61 3.12
CA LYS A 58 1.49 18.73 2.21
C LYS A 58 2.14 20.00 2.74
N LYS A 59 1.99 20.29 4.02
CA LYS A 59 2.61 21.45 4.66
C LYS A 59 4.14 21.40 4.60
N GLU A 60 4.69 20.20 4.67
CA GLU A 60 6.13 19.97 4.59
C GLU A 60 6.67 20.02 3.15
N GLY A 61 5.81 20.28 2.18
CA GLY A 61 6.21 20.34 0.78
C GLY A 61 6.29 19.01 0.06
N ASN A 62 5.78 17.93 0.65
CA ASN A 62 5.83 16.59 0.08
C ASN A 62 4.60 16.31 -0.81
N GLU A 63 4.31 17.22 -1.74
CA GLU A 63 3.14 17.08 -2.62
C GLU A 63 3.23 15.86 -3.53
N SER A 64 4.44 15.48 -3.95
CA SER A 64 4.63 14.28 -4.76
C SER A 64 4.17 13.01 -4.04
N VAL A 65 4.24 13.00 -2.72
CA VAL A 65 3.78 11.89 -1.89
C VAL A 65 2.27 11.93 -1.68
N THR A 66 1.71 13.11 -1.56
CA THR A 66 0.27 13.30 -1.25
C THR A 66 -0.62 13.46 -2.47
N ASN A 67 -0.03 13.65 -3.66
CA ASN A 67 -0.79 13.75 -4.91
C ASN A 67 -1.16 12.35 -5.40
N CYS A 68 -2.09 11.72 -4.69
CA CYS A 68 -2.49 10.34 -4.91
C CYS A 68 -3.58 10.23 -5.96
N ASN A 69 -3.56 9.14 -6.71
CA ASN A 69 -4.69 8.77 -7.57
C ASN A 69 -5.85 8.32 -6.69
N GLN A 70 -7.06 8.48 -7.20
CA GLN A 70 -8.26 7.96 -6.55
C GLN A 70 -8.92 6.95 -7.46
N LEU A 71 -9.23 5.78 -6.91
CA LEU A 71 -9.94 4.72 -7.61
C LEU A 71 -11.14 4.30 -6.79
N LYS A 72 -12.18 3.82 -7.47
CA LYS A 72 -13.35 3.28 -6.78
C LYS A 72 -13.03 1.88 -6.28
N LEU A 73 -13.02 1.72 -4.98
CA LEU A 73 -12.79 0.43 -4.33
C LEU A 73 -14.02 0.00 -3.56
N ARG A 74 -14.27 -1.31 -3.56
CA ARG A 74 -15.42 -1.87 -2.87
C ARG A 74 -15.22 -1.81 -1.36
N SER A 75 -16.24 -1.34 -0.66
CA SER A 75 -16.24 -1.25 0.80
C SER A 75 -17.01 -2.42 1.41
N SER A 76 -16.93 -2.56 2.74
CA SER A 76 -17.61 -3.63 3.49
C SER A 76 -19.14 -3.57 3.37
N ASP A 77 -19.71 -2.39 3.05
CA ASP A 77 -21.14 -2.22 2.84
C ASP A 77 -21.61 -2.68 1.44
N GLY A 78 -20.69 -3.16 0.60
CA GLY A 78 -20.97 -3.61 -0.76
C GLY A 78 -20.97 -2.51 -1.80
N LYS A 79 -20.85 -1.25 -1.40
CA LYS A 79 -20.80 -0.10 -2.32
C LYS A 79 -19.36 0.25 -2.64
N SER A 80 -19.15 0.94 -3.75
CA SER A 80 -17.83 1.40 -4.18
C SER A 80 -17.68 2.90 -3.92
N TYR A 81 -16.56 3.27 -3.34
CA TYR A 81 -16.24 4.67 -3.02
C TYR A 81 -14.88 5.04 -3.58
N LYS A 82 -14.72 6.31 -3.94
CA LYS A 82 -13.41 6.84 -4.32
C LYS A 82 -12.45 6.77 -3.13
N THR A 83 -11.33 6.12 -3.33
CA THR A 83 -10.35 5.85 -2.28
C THR A 83 -8.97 6.28 -2.77
N ASP A 84 -8.21 6.94 -1.91
CA ASP A 84 -6.82 7.29 -2.22
C ASP A 84 -6.00 6.01 -2.37
N VAL A 85 -5.31 5.91 -3.50
CA VAL A 85 -4.44 4.76 -3.79
C VAL A 85 -3.05 5.24 -4.15
N ALA A 86 -2.06 4.39 -3.95
CA ALA A 86 -0.68 4.68 -4.27
C ALA A 86 -0.04 3.47 -4.95
N ASP A 87 0.87 3.75 -5.87
CA ASP A 87 1.73 2.69 -6.42
C ASP A 87 2.79 2.32 -5.37
N THR A 88 3.61 1.33 -5.70
CA THR A 88 4.60 0.80 -4.77
C THR A 88 5.58 1.87 -4.29
N GLU A 89 6.09 2.68 -5.20
CA GLU A 89 7.07 3.71 -4.86
C GLU A 89 6.49 4.78 -3.94
N GLN A 90 5.33 5.30 -4.28
CA GLN A 90 4.64 6.32 -3.50
C GLN A 90 4.26 5.78 -2.12
N LEU A 91 3.77 4.55 -2.08
CA LEU A 91 3.39 3.91 -0.84
C LEU A 91 4.57 3.73 0.11
N PHE A 92 5.74 3.35 -0.41
CA PHE A 92 6.95 3.23 0.41
C PHE A 92 7.33 4.57 1.06
N ARG A 93 7.18 5.66 0.35
CA ARG A 93 7.43 7.00 0.90
C ARG A 93 6.45 7.34 2.02
N ILE A 94 5.18 7.00 1.83
CA ILE A 94 4.15 7.20 2.86
C ILE A 94 4.47 6.37 4.11
N ILE A 95 4.85 5.11 3.92
CA ILE A 95 5.20 4.22 5.03
C ILE A 95 6.37 4.77 5.84
N GLN A 96 7.36 5.34 5.18
CA GLN A 96 8.52 5.94 5.86
C GLN A 96 8.13 7.10 6.78
N SER A 97 6.99 7.72 6.54
CA SER A 97 6.48 8.83 7.35
C SER A 97 5.71 8.37 8.58
N ILE A 98 5.49 7.07 8.72
CA ILE A 98 4.73 6.49 9.83
C ILE A 98 5.66 5.63 10.68
N PRO A 99 5.98 6.07 11.92
CA PRO A 99 6.78 5.24 12.80
C PRO A 99 6.00 4.02 13.23
N SER A 100 6.46 2.83 12.82
CA SER A 100 5.79 1.57 13.13
C SER A 100 6.78 0.41 13.04
N PRO A 101 6.74 -0.53 14.00
CA PRO A 101 7.54 -1.76 13.90
C PRO A 101 7.08 -2.67 12.76
N LYS A 102 5.90 -2.41 12.18
CA LYS A 102 5.38 -3.19 11.05
C LYS A 102 5.81 -2.65 9.69
N ALA A 103 6.58 -1.56 9.66
CA ALA A 103 6.98 -0.93 8.40
C ALA A 103 7.76 -1.88 7.49
N GLU A 104 8.76 -2.56 8.01
CA GLU A 104 9.56 -3.51 7.20
C GLU A 104 8.75 -4.73 6.73
N PRO A 105 7.99 -5.42 7.59
CA PRO A 105 7.16 -6.53 7.12
C PRO A 105 6.15 -6.13 6.06
N ILE A 106 5.49 -4.97 6.19
CA ILE A 106 4.50 -4.55 5.21
C ILE A 106 5.16 -4.15 3.88
N LYS A 107 6.34 -3.56 3.90
CA LYS A 107 7.09 -3.27 2.68
C LYS A 107 7.41 -4.57 1.93
N GLN A 108 7.81 -5.62 2.65
CA GLN A 108 8.09 -6.93 2.06
C GLN A 108 6.84 -7.50 1.40
N TRP A 109 5.70 -7.40 2.06
CA TRP A 109 4.44 -7.88 1.50
C TRP A 109 4.06 -7.12 0.24
N ILE A 110 4.15 -5.80 0.26
CA ILE A 110 3.84 -4.94 -0.87
C ILE A 110 4.73 -5.27 -2.08
N ALA A 111 6.02 -5.44 -1.83
CA ALA A 111 6.96 -5.80 -2.89
C ALA A 111 6.66 -7.18 -3.47
N HIS A 112 6.23 -8.12 -2.62
CA HIS A 112 5.82 -9.44 -3.07
C HIS A 112 4.60 -9.37 -3.98
N VAL A 113 3.57 -8.62 -3.61
CA VAL A 113 2.39 -8.42 -4.44
C VAL A 113 2.76 -7.74 -5.76
N ALA A 114 3.60 -6.72 -5.71
CA ALA A 114 4.03 -5.99 -6.91
C ALA A 114 4.87 -6.85 -7.85
N SER A 115 5.52 -7.90 -7.34
CA SER A 115 6.30 -8.83 -8.17
C SER A 115 5.45 -9.84 -8.93
N GLU A 116 4.15 -9.94 -8.62
CA GLU A 116 3.23 -10.86 -9.27
C GLU A 116 2.38 -10.11 -10.30
N PRO A 117 2.79 -10.08 -11.57
CA PRO A 117 1.95 -9.47 -12.59
C PRO A 117 0.69 -10.29 -12.81
N LYS A 118 -0.43 -9.61 -13.00
CA LYS A 118 -1.73 -10.26 -13.19
C LYS A 118 -1.75 -11.21 -14.37
N LYS A 119 -0.83 -11.05 -15.31
CA LYS A 119 -0.71 -11.88 -16.52
C LYS A 119 0.19 -13.10 -16.34
N LYS A 120 0.55 -13.48 -15.13
CA LYS A 120 1.35 -14.68 -14.82
C LYS A 120 2.71 -14.75 -15.49
N ILE A 121 3.28 -13.64 -15.93
CA ILE A 121 4.63 -13.61 -16.45
C ILE A 121 5.55 -13.28 -15.29
N MET A 122 6.36 -14.26 -14.87
CA MET A 122 7.39 -14.01 -13.87
C MET A 122 8.42 -13.05 -14.48
N ASN A 123 8.45 -11.84 -13.95
CA ASN A 123 9.42 -10.85 -14.36
C ASN A 123 10.66 -10.98 -13.46
N LEU A 124 11.76 -11.48 -14.03
CA LEU A 124 13.03 -11.62 -13.31
C LEU A 124 13.53 -10.29 -12.77
N GLN A 125 13.18 -9.18 -13.40
CA GLN A 125 13.54 -7.85 -12.92
C GLN A 125 12.89 -7.53 -11.58
N PHE A 126 11.67 -8.00 -11.35
CA PHE A 126 11.02 -7.82 -10.06
C PHE A 126 11.70 -8.64 -8.96
N ALA A 127 12.16 -9.84 -9.28
CA ALA A 127 12.92 -10.64 -8.32
C ALA A 127 14.21 -9.91 -7.90
N ILE A 128 14.91 -9.33 -8.87
CA ILE A 128 16.10 -8.52 -8.61
C ILE A 128 15.76 -7.28 -7.79
N PHE A 129 14.66 -6.61 -8.13
CA PHE A 129 14.17 -5.44 -7.39
C PHE A 129 13.88 -5.78 -5.93
N LEU A 130 13.22 -6.92 -5.68
CA LEU A 130 12.96 -7.38 -4.32
C LEU A 130 14.25 -7.58 -3.53
N VAL A 131 15.24 -8.19 -4.16
CA VAL A 131 16.55 -8.41 -3.53
C VAL A 131 17.21 -7.07 -3.21
N CYS A 132 17.18 -6.11 -4.13
CA CYS A 132 17.79 -4.80 -3.93
C CYS A 132 17.08 -3.98 -2.85
N VAL A 133 15.76 -4.10 -2.73
CA VAL A 133 14.97 -3.32 -1.75
C VAL A 133 15.13 -3.87 -0.34
N PHE A 134 15.39 -5.17 -0.19
CA PHE A 134 15.35 -5.84 1.13
C PHE A 134 16.69 -6.44 1.58
N ILE A 135 17.77 -6.14 0.89
CA ILE A 135 19.12 -6.49 1.35
C ILE A 135 19.74 -5.37 2.21
#